data_d258b9f6813fdec291fe18b931c0f804
#
_entry.id   d258b9f6813fdec291fe18b931c0f804
#
_cell.length_a   1.000
_cell.length_b   1.000
_cell.length_c   1.000
_cell.angle_alpha   90.00
_cell.angle_beta   90.00
_cell.angle_gamma   90.00
#
_symmetry.space_group_name_H-M   'P 1'
#
loop_
_entity.id
_entity.type
_entity.pdbx_description
1 polymer ?
#
loop_
_entity_poly.entity_id
_entity_poly.type
_entity_poly.pdbx_seq_one_letter_code
_entity_poly.pdbx_strand_id
1 'polypeptide(L)'
;MSIQIIERDGNPEWAVIPYKDYLRLVAEAEMLQDVRDYDTILEAVEQGEEETIPAKVVYAIFNGENPIRVWREYRRLTQQQLAKTAGISAPYLSQLESGKRAGTTEVLSAIANALNLTLEDIIKID
;
A
#
# COMPACT_ATOMS: atom_id res chain seq x y z
N MET A 1 -16.96 -26.59 22.10
CA MET A 1 -17.21 -26.99 20.71
C MET A 1 -17.58 -28.46 20.65
N SER A 2 -18.71 -28.78 20.05
CA SER A 2 -19.17 -30.17 19.91
C SER A 2 -18.68 -30.72 18.56
N ILE A 3 -17.72 -31.63 18.60
CA ILE A 3 -17.11 -32.20 17.41
C ILE A 3 -17.45 -33.70 17.35
N GLN A 4 -17.94 -34.14 16.21
CA GLN A 4 -18.16 -35.56 15.92
C GLN A 4 -17.12 -36.02 14.91
N ILE A 5 -16.41 -37.08 15.23
CA ILE A 5 -15.36 -37.62 14.36
C ILE A 5 -15.87 -38.92 13.75
N ILE A 6 -15.73 -39.05 12.44
CA ILE A 6 -16.07 -40.23 11.69
C ILE A 6 -14.77 -40.97 11.36
N GLU A 7 -14.67 -42.21 11.82
CA GLU A 7 -13.49 -43.06 11.62
C GLU A 7 -13.71 -44.09 10.53
N ARG A 8 -12.62 -44.45 9.87
CA ARG A 8 -12.58 -45.53 8.91
C ARG A 8 -11.37 -46.42 9.21
N ASP A 9 -11.62 -47.70 9.43
CA ASP A 9 -10.60 -48.68 9.78
C ASP A 9 -9.78 -48.27 11.01
N GLY A 10 -10.44 -47.64 12.00
CA GLY A 10 -9.81 -47.18 13.24
C GLY A 10 -9.08 -45.86 13.12
N ASN A 11 -9.07 -45.22 11.94
CA ASN A 11 -8.42 -43.95 11.71
C ASN A 11 -9.44 -42.81 11.50
N PRO A 12 -9.27 -41.66 12.12
CA PRO A 12 -10.13 -40.49 11.87
C PRO A 12 -10.05 -40.09 10.41
N GLU A 13 -11.22 -39.94 9.75
CA GLU A 13 -11.31 -39.57 8.35
C GLU A 13 -12.08 -38.25 8.16
N TRP A 14 -13.12 -38.03 8.95
CA TRP A 14 -13.98 -36.85 8.85
C TRP A 14 -14.28 -36.28 10.22
N ALA A 15 -14.45 -34.98 10.26
CA ALA A 15 -14.92 -34.29 11.45
C ALA A 15 -16.18 -33.49 11.12
N VAL A 16 -17.20 -33.62 11.96
CA VAL A 16 -18.45 -32.88 11.83
C VAL A 16 -18.53 -31.88 12.96
N ILE A 17 -18.66 -30.60 12.63
CA ILE A 17 -18.73 -29.52 13.61
C ILE A 17 -19.94 -28.64 13.31
N PRO A 18 -20.44 -27.88 14.32
CA PRO A 18 -21.52 -26.93 14.07
C PRO A 18 -21.11 -25.92 12.99
N TYR A 19 -22.06 -25.56 12.13
CA TYR A 19 -21.78 -24.71 10.97
C TYR A 19 -21.16 -23.35 11.38
N LYS A 20 -21.66 -22.76 12.46
CA LYS A 20 -21.10 -21.48 12.96
C LYS A 20 -19.64 -21.61 13.39
N ASP A 21 -19.25 -22.77 13.93
CA ASP A 21 -17.85 -23.00 14.33
C ASP A 21 -16.97 -23.19 13.11
N TYR A 22 -17.49 -23.85 12.06
CA TYR A 22 -16.80 -23.96 10.78
C TYR A 22 -16.52 -22.58 10.16
N LEU A 23 -17.54 -21.71 10.13
CA LEU A 23 -17.38 -20.36 9.59
C LEU A 23 -16.33 -19.57 10.37
N ARG A 24 -16.33 -19.69 11.69
CA ARG A 24 -15.34 -19.01 12.53
C ARG A 24 -13.93 -19.52 12.28
N LEU A 25 -13.75 -20.84 12.18
CA LEU A 25 -12.44 -21.45 11.92
C LEU A 25 -11.89 -21.06 10.56
N VAL A 26 -12.74 -21.00 9.52
CA VAL A 26 -12.32 -20.55 8.19
C VAL A 26 -11.89 -19.08 8.22
N ALA A 27 -12.64 -18.21 8.89
CA ALA A 27 -12.31 -16.80 9.02
C ALA A 27 -10.98 -16.60 9.75
N GLU A 28 -10.74 -17.35 10.84
CA GLU A 28 -9.49 -17.30 11.58
C GLU A 28 -8.30 -17.78 10.72
N ALA A 29 -8.50 -18.82 9.92
CA ALA A 29 -7.47 -19.33 9.02
C ALA A 29 -7.12 -18.33 7.93
N GLU A 30 -8.10 -17.64 7.36
CA GLU A 30 -7.87 -16.58 6.36
C GLU A 30 -7.11 -15.41 6.96
N MET A 31 -7.47 -14.99 8.17
CA MET A 31 -6.76 -13.92 8.88
C MET A 31 -5.29 -14.28 9.12
N LEU A 32 -5.02 -15.52 9.51
CA LEU A 32 -3.65 -15.98 9.73
C LEU A 32 -2.84 -15.98 8.44
N GLN A 33 -3.46 -16.35 7.32
CA GLN A 33 -2.79 -16.32 6.02
C GLN A 33 -2.46 -14.89 5.59
N ASP A 34 -3.37 -13.94 5.82
CA ASP A 34 -3.13 -12.53 5.52
C ASP A 34 -1.94 -11.98 6.32
N VAL A 35 -1.81 -12.35 7.59
CA VAL A 35 -0.68 -11.97 8.43
C VAL A 35 0.63 -12.56 7.89
N ARG A 36 0.62 -13.82 7.48
CA ARG A 36 1.81 -14.48 6.89
C ARG A 36 2.23 -13.83 5.58
N ASP A 37 1.27 -13.47 4.72
CA ASP A 37 1.55 -12.79 3.45
C ASP A 37 2.19 -11.44 3.71
N TYR A 38 1.71 -10.69 4.71
CA TYR A 38 2.28 -9.41 5.11
C TYR A 38 3.73 -9.58 5.60
N ASP A 39 3.99 -10.55 6.46
CA ASP A 39 5.33 -10.83 6.98
C ASP A 39 6.30 -11.22 5.85
N THR A 40 5.84 -11.99 4.87
CA THR A 40 6.63 -12.37 3.69
C THR A 40 7.03 -11.14 2.88
N ILE A 41 6.10 -10.21 2.67
CA ILE A 41 6.37 -8.96 1.96
C ILE A 41 7.41 -8.13 2.71
N LEU A 42 7.27 -8.00 4.03
CA LEU A 42 8.23 -7.26 4.86
C LEU A 42 9.64 -7.86 4.78
N GLU A 43 9.75 -9.17 4.81
CA GLU A 43 11.04 -9.85 4.67
C GLU A 43 11.68 -9.56 3.32
N ALA A 44 10.90 -9.61 2.23
CA ALA A 44 11.39 -9.32 0.89
C ALA A 44 11.90 -7.87 0.79
N VAL A 45 11.21 -6.91 1.42
CA VAL A 45 11.64 -5.52 1.48
C VAL A 45 12.96 -5.37 2.23
N GLU A 46 13.09 -6.02 3.39
CA GLU A 46 14.30 -5.96 4.20
C GLU A 46 15.50 -6.57 3.47
N GLN A 47 15.26 -7.59 2.66
CA GLN A 47 16.30 -8.24 1.86
C GLN A 47 16.58 -7.52 0.54
N GLY A 48 15.79 -6.50 0.21
CA GLY A 48 15.95 -5.74 -1.03
C GLY A 48 15.56 -6.49 -2.30
N GLU A 49 14.77 -7.55 -2.15
CA GLU A 49 14.34 -8.39 -3.29
C GLU A 49 13.16 -7.80 -4.05
N GLU A 50 12.37 -6.95 -3.41
CA GLU A 50 11.23 -6.26 -4.04
C GLU A 50 11.30 -4.76 -3.79
N GLU A 51 11.01 -3.98 -4.85
CA GLU A 51 10.75 -2.56 -4.71
C GLU A 51 9.32 -2.40 -4.21
N THR A 52 9.15 -2.01 -2.96
CA THR A 52 7.84 -1.72 -2.42
C THR A 52 7.73 -0.25 -2.03
N ILE A 53 6.52 0.25 -2.11
CA ILE A 53 6.19 1.57 -1.59
C ILE A 53 6.24 1.45 -0.06
N PRO A 54 7.03 2.29 0.64
CA PRO A 54 7.06 2.25 2.10
C PRO A 54 5.67 2.44 2.70
N ALA A 55 5.35 1.67 3.74
CA ALA A 55 4.05 1.73 4.40
C ALA A 55 3.69 3.14 4.86
N LYS A 56 4.68 3.90 5.32
CA LYS A 56 4.53 5.30 5.74
C LYS A 56 3.92 6.16 4.63
N VAL A 57 4.41 6.01 3.40
CA VAL A 57 3.91 6.75 2.23
C VAL A 57 2.48 6.32 1.91
N VAL A 58 2.24 5.01 1.88
CA VAL A 58 0.91 4.47 1.59
C VAL A 58 -0.13 4.97 2.59
N TYR A 59 0.18 4.94 3.88
CA TYR A 59 -0.73 5.43 4.92
C TYR A 59 -1.01 6.91 4.78
N ALA A 60 0.00 7.72 4.52
CA ALA A 60 -0.18 9.15 4.37
C ALA A 60 -1.10 9.49 3.19
N ILE A 61 -0.89 8.85 2.05
CA ILE A 61 -1.72 9.06 0.86
C ILE A 61 -3.14 8.56 1.11
N PHE A 62 -3.27 7.41 1.75
CA PHE A 62 -4.58 6.83 2.07
C PHE A 62 -5.38 7.73 3.02
N ASN A 63 -4.70 8.44 3.92
CA ASN A 63 -5.34 9.38 4.85
C ASN A 63 -5.69 10.72 4.19
N GLY A 64 -5.53 10.87 2.89
CA GLY A 64 -5.91 12.06 2.15
C GLY A 64 -4.83 13.10 2.01
N GLU A 65 -3.60 12.83 2.42
CA GLU A 65 -2.49 13.74 2.20
C GLU A 65 -2.10 13.78 0.72
N ASN A 66 -1.59 14.91 0.26
CA ASN A 66 -1.26 15.10 -1.14
C ASN A 66 -0.09 14.18 -1.55
N PRO A 67 -0.26 13.35 -2.58
CA PRO A 67 0.78 12.40 -2.99
C PRO A 67 2.12 13.07 -3.37
N ILE A 68 2.08 14.20 -4.04
CA ILE A 68 3.28 14.92 -4.47
C ILE A 68 4.09 15.34 -3.24
N ARG A 69 3.43 15.95 -2.25
CA ARG A 69 4.07 16.36 -1.01
C ARG A 69 4.65 15.18 -0.26
N VAL A 70 3.85 14.10 -0.11
CA VAL A 70 4.27 12.91 0.63
C VAL A 70 5.53 12.30 0.03
N TRP A 71 5.55 12.10 -1.29
CA TRP A 71 6.71 11.55 -1.98
C TRP A 71 7.90 12.49 -1.93
N ARG A 72 7.66 13.80 -2.08
CA ARG A 72 8.74 14.80 -2.00
C ARG A 72 9.44 14.75 -0.64
N GLU A 73 8.65 14.73 0.44
CA GLU A 73 9.18 14.65 1.81
C GLU A 73 9.90 13.33 2.04
N TYR A 74 9.38 12.24 1.52
CA TYR A 74 10.02 10.94 1.61
C TYR A 74 11.38 10.92 0.90
N ARG A 75 11.49 11.57 -0.26
CA ARG A 75 12.75 11.72 -0.99
C ARG A 75 13.67 12.80 -0.38
N ARG A 76 13.22 13.47 0.68
CA ARG A 76 13.96 14.54 1.37
C ARG A 76 14.32 15.70 0.46
N LEU A 77 13.39 16.09 -0.40
CA LEU A 77 13.53 17.22 -1.29
C LEU A 77 12.73 18.42 -0.79
N THR A 78 13.28 19.62 -0.99
CA THR A 78 12.51 20.84 -0.75
C THR A 78 11.62 21.12 -1.96
N GLN A 79 10.61 21.99 -1.79
CA GLN A 79 9.77 22.41 -2.91
C GLN A 79 10.61 23.05 -4.02
N GLN A 80 11.63 23.86 -3.65
CA GLN A 80 12.51 24.48 -4.62
C GLN A 80 13.31 23.47 -5.43
N GLN A 81 13.84 22.44 -4.77
CA GLN A 81 14.61 21.39 -5.43
C GLN A 81 13.74 20.59 -6.41
N LEU A 82 12.56 20.17 -5.98
CA LEU A 82 11.66 19.42 -6.85
C LEU A 82 11.16 20.28 -8.01
N ALA A 83 10.76 21.50 -7.75
CA ALA A 83 10.29 22.41 -8.79
C ALA A 83 11.36 22.65 -9.85
N LYS A 84 12.61 22.87 -9.45
CA LYS A 84 13.73 23.05 -10.36
C LYS A 84 13.93 21.83 -11.26
N THR A 85 13.92 20.64 -10.68
CA THR A 85 14.09 19.39 -11.43
C THR A 85 12.94 19.14 -12.40
N ALA A 86 11.71 19.46 -11.98
CA ALA A 86 10.52 19.28 -12.80
C ALA A 86 10.30 20.42 -13.82
N GLY A 87 11.07 21.49 -13.76
CA GLY A 87 10.94 22.62 -14.69
C GLY A 87 9.76 23.53 -14.43
N ILE A 88 9.29 23.62 -13.18
CA ILE A 88 8.18 24.48 -12.76
C ILE A 88 8.63 25.42 -11.65
N SER A 89 7.82 26.44 -11.34
CA SER A 89 8.11 27.35 -10.24
C SER A 89 7.76 26.73 -8.89
N ALA A 90 8.48 27.12 -7.84
CA ALA A 90 8.17 26.66 -6.48
C ALA A 90 6.77 27.10 -6.01
N PRO A 91 6.30 28.34 -6.27
CA PRO A 91 4.92 28.69 -5.95
C PRO A 91 3.87 27.83 -6.65
N TYR A 92 4.11 27.45 -7.91
CA TYR A 92 3.21 26.57 -8.64
C TYR A 92 3.16 25.19 -8.00
N LEU A 93 4.33 24.65 -7.64
CA LEU A 93 4.40 23.37 -6.95
C LEU A 93 3.65 23.41 -5.61
N SER A 94 3.82 24.51 -4.86
CA SER A 94 3.09 24.71 -3.60
C SER A 94 1.57 24.68 -3.81
N GLN A 95 1.08 25.27 -4.90
CA GLN A 95 -0.35 25.24 -5.22
C GLN A 95 -0.83 23.84 -5.60
N LEU A 96 -0.01 23.05 -6.27
CA LEU A 96 -0.32 21.64 -6.57
C LEU A 96 -0.39 20.82 -5.29
N GLU A 97 0.55 21.02 -4.38
CA GLU A 97 0.59 20.27 -3.11
C GLU A 97 -0.55 20.65 -2.17
N SER A 98 -1.03 21.89 -2.23
CA SER A 98 -2.15 22.33 -1.40
C SER A 98 -3.52 22.04 -2.01
N GLY A 99 -3.56 21.51 -3.23
CA GLY A 99 -4.80 21.23 -3.93
C GLY A 99 -5.46 22.44 -4.58
N LYS A 100 -4.82 23.61 -4.57
CA LYS A 100 -5.36 24.81 -5.23
C LYS A 100 -5.33 24.71 -6.74
N ARG A 101 -4.46 23.88 -7.30
CA ARG A 101 -4.38 23.59 -8.73
C ARG A 101 -4.21 22.10 -8.94
N ALA A 102 -4.83 21.58 -10.01
CA ALA A 102 -4.75 20.16 -10.36
C ALA A 102 -3.51 19.84 -11.21
N GLY A 103 -2.99 20.81 -11.94
CA GLY A 103 -1.88 20.61 -12.87
C GLY A 103 -2.32 19.89 -14.14
N THR A 104 -1.45 19.89 -15.14
CA THR A 104 -1.65 19.16 -16.39
C THR A 104 -0.97 17.79 -16.30
N THR A 105 -1.34 16.87 -17.18
CA THR A 105 -0.69 15.56 -17.26
C THR A 105 0.81 15.72 -17.53
N GLU A 106 1.21 16.67 -18.36
CA GLU A 106 2.61 16.94 -18.66
C GLU A 106 3.39 17.38 -17.43
N VAL A 107 2.82 18.28 -16.62
CA VAL A 107 3.43 18.76 -15.39
C VAL A 107 3.53 17.64 -14.37
N LEU A 108 2.46 16.87 -14.20
CA LEU A 108 2.44 15.74 -13.26
C LEU A 108 3.44 14.66 -13.68
N SER A 109 3.60 14.40 -14.99
CA SER A 109 4.60 13.46 -15.48
C SER A 109 6.02 13.95 -15.19
N ALA A 110 6.28 15.25 -15.34
CA ALA A 110 7.58 15.84 -15.02
C ALA A 110 7.91 15.71 -13.54
N ILE A 111 6.92 15.92 -12.68
CA ILE A 111 7.08 15.77 -11.23
C ILE A 111 7.35 14.31 -10.88
N ALA A 112 6.60 13.38 -11.46
CA ALA A 112 6.80 11.95 -11.25
C ALA A 112 8.21 11.52 -11.65
N ASN A 113 8.68 11.95 -12.81
CA ASN A 113 10.04 11.66 -13.27
C ASN A 113 11.09 12.23 -12.31
N ALA A 114 10.87 13.44 -11.81
CA ALA A 114 11.79 14.08 -10.86
C ALA A 114 11.85 13.32 -9.53
N LEU A 115 10.77 12.64 -9.16
CA LEU A 115 10.69 11.80 -7.96
C LEU A 115 11.08 10.34 -8.23
N ASN A 116 11.44 10.00 -9.47
CA ASN A 116 11.72 8.65 -9.91
C ASN A 116 10.52 7.71 -9.72
N LEU A 117 9.35 8.20 -10.09
CA LEU A 117 8.08 7.49 -9.99
C LEU A 117 7.35 7.48 -11.32
N THR A 118 6.27 6.70 -11.39
CA THR A 118 5.33 6.75 -12.52
C THR A 118 4.25 7.78 -12.23
N LEU A 119 3.55 8.23 -13.28
CA LEU A 119 2.44 9.16 -13.13
C LEU A 119 1.36 8.60 -12.19
N GLU A 120 1.10 7.31 -12.24
CA GLU A 120 0.10 6.65 -11.41
C GLU A 120 0.40 6.74 -9.92
N ASP A 121 1.68 6.81 -9.54
CA ASP A 121 2.10 6.90 -8.13
C ASP A 121 1.70 8.23 -7.48
N ILE A 122 1.52 9.28 -8.26
CA ILE A 122 1.20 10.61 -7.75
C ILE A 122 -0.22 11.07 -8.05
N ILE A 123 -0.98 10.31 -8.85
CA ILE A 123 -2.39 10.61 -9.09
C ILE A 123 -3.20 10.09 -7.92
N LYS A 124 -4.02 11.00 -7.34
CA LYS A 124 -4.92 10.63 -6.26
C LYS A 124 -6.09 9.84 -6.83
N ILE A 125 -6.26 8.61 -6.37
CA ILE A 125 -7.40 7.78 -6.72
C ILE A 125 -8.53 8.09 -5.74
N ASP A 126 -9.63 8.61 -6.26
CA ASP A 126 -10.85 8.84 -5.47
C ASP A 126 -11.67 7.55 -5.36
#